data_18a6c87db62381c541007b1fde9f348c
#
_entry.id   18a6c87db62381c541007b1fde9f348c
#
_cell.length_a   1.000
_cell.length_b   1.000
_cell.length_c   1.000
_cell.angle_alpha   90.00
_cell.angle_beta   90.00
_cell.angle_gamma   90.00
#
_symmetry.space_group_name_H-M   'P 1'
#
loop_
_entity.id
_entity.type
_entity.pdbx_description
1 polymer ?
#
loop_
_entity_poly.entity_id
_entity_poly.type
_entity_poly.pdbx_seq_one_letter_code
_entity_poly.pdbx_strand_id
1 'polypeptide(L)'
;LHLSEEQPEALGTAGAIGALRGWIDGRDLLVVNADTWAPGDLAAFVAGWDRGRPCVLVHGADRFGPGIGLAASLLPWAEARALEPVPTGLYEVVWRRCHESGALDLVRHDGPFADCGTPSDYLAANLAAAALTGGPIVHPSATVAPGAIDGLAVLGAGAVVEGRIRDSVVWPGARVGAGEVLVRSVRASAELTLGPLAAESGPPG
;
A
#
# COMPACT_ATOMS: atom_id res chain seq x y z
N LEU A 1 17.69 -10.25 -1.58
CA LEU A 1 17.17 -8.93 -1.26
C LEU A 1 18.27 -7.90 -1.47
N HIS A 2 17.96 -6.82 -2.17
CA HIS A 2 18.82 -5.65 -2.30
C HIS A 2 18.08 -4.45 -1.71
N LEU A 3 18.75 -3.71 -0.83
CA LEU A 3 18.23 -2.49 -0.22
C LEU A 3 18.97 -1.30 -0.84
N SER A 4 18.22 -0.32 -1.32
CA SER A 4 18.77 0.95 -1.81
C SER A 4 18.31 2.07 -0.90
N GLU A 5 19.25 2.82 -0.34
CA GLU A 5 18.98 4.03 0.44
C GLU A 5 19.20 5.26 -0.42
N GLU A 6 18.22 6.12 -0.44
CA GLU A 6 18.27 7.36 -1.22
C GLU A 6 18.80 8.50 -0.35
N GLN A 7 19.85 9.15 -0.80
CA GLN A 7 20.54 10.25 -0.09
C GLN A 7 20.93 11.34 -1.09
N PRO A 8 20.83 12.64 -0.75
CA PRO A 8 20.31 13.23 0.49
C PRO A 8 18.77 13.36 0.50
N GLU A 9 18.11 13.06 -0.61
CA GLU A 9 16.65 13.21 -0.79
C GLU A 9 16.04 12.02 -1.51
N ALA A 10 14.72 11.85 -1.37
CA ALA A 10 13.96 10.83 -2.06
C ALA A 10 13.98 11.07 -3.58
N LEU A 11 14.32 10.05 -4.35
CA LEU A 11 14.41 10.12 -5.81
C LEU A 11 13.07 9.88 -6.51
N GLY A 12 12.04 9.48 -5.76
CA GLY A 12 10.79 9.04 -6.35
C GLY A 12 10.94 7.75 -7.16
N THR A 13 9.85 7.22 -7.67
CA THR A 13 9.83 5.88 -8.25
C THR A 13 10.74 5.74 -9.47
N ALA A 14 10.76 6.73 -10.35
CA ALA A 14 11.61 6.67 -11.56
C ALA A 14 13.08 6.89 -11.24
N GLY A 15 13.40 7.85 -10.37
CA GLY A 15 14.77 8.11 -9.96
C GLY A 15 15.38 6.95 -9.17
N ALA A 16 14.61 6.29 -8.30
CA ALA A 16 15.02 5.07 -7.60
C ALA A 16 15.38 3.93 -8.57
N ILE A 17 14.57 3.72 -9.60
CA ILE A 17 14.86 2.73 -10.66
C ILE A 17 16.13 3.11 -11.41
N GLY A 18 16.32 4.39 -11.74
CA GLY A 18 17.53 4.91 -12.35
C GLY A 18 18.80 4.64 -11.53
N ALA A 19 18.72 4.84 -10.21
CA ALA A 19 19.81 4.55 -9.27
C ALA A 19 20.11 3.04 -9.20
N LEU A 20 19.09 2.20 -9.30
CA LEU A 20 19.20 0.74 -9.26
C LEU A 20 19.55 0.09 -10.61
N ARG A 21 19.73 0.86 -11.69
CA ARG A 21 19.91 0.35 -13.04
C ARG A 21 21.01 -0.72 -13.15
N GLY A 22 22.15 -0.55 -12.48
CA GLY A 22 23.23 -1.51 -12.47
C GLY A 22 22.90 -2.83 -11.77
N TRP A 23 22.03 -2.79 -10.76
CA TRP A 23 21.53 -3.98 -10.09
C TRP A 23 20.43 -4.68 -10.90
N ILE A 24 19.59 -3.90 -11.58
CA ILE A 24 18.50 -4.41 -12.43
C ILE A 24 19.07 -5.20 -13.62
N ASP A 25 20.12 -4.69 -14.25
CA ASP A 25 20.96 -5.37 -15.22
C ASP A 25 20.19 -6.21 -16.28
N GLY A 26 19.45 -5.53 -17.13
CA GLY A 26 18.73 -6.14 -18.24
C GLY A 26 17.37 -6.78 -17.92
N ARG A 27 16.97 -6.82 -16.66
CA ARG A 27 15.68 -7.39 -16.24
C ARG A 27 14.54 -6.42 -16.38
N ASP A 28 13.38 -6.94 -16.77
CA ASP A 28 12.12 -6.22 -16.66
C ASP A 28 11.71 -6.10 -15.18
N LEU A 29 10.84 -5.15 -14.87
CA LEU A 29 10.45 -4.81 -13.49
C LEU A 29 8.96 -5.00 -13.26
N LEU A 30 8.64 -5.57 -12.10
CA LEU A 30 7.37 -5.36 -11.41
C LEU A 30 7.60 -4.31 -10.31
N VAL A 31 6.91 -3.20 -10.38
CA VAL A 31 6.98 -2.12 -9.40
C VAL A 31 5.68 -2.11 -8.59
N VAL A 32 5.82 -2.15 -7.27
CA VAL A 32 4.70 -2.10 -6.32
C VAL A 32 5.04 -1.06 -5.26
N ASN A 33 4.10 -0.19 -4.94
CA ASN A 33 4.28 0.79 -3.88
C ASN A 33 4.16 0.11 -2.50
N ALA A 34 4.99 0.52 -1.56
CA ALA A 34 5.02 -0.06 -0.22
C ALA A 34 3.81 0.32 0.65
N ASP A 35 3.13 1.40 0.30
CA ASP A 35 1.97 1.98 0.97
C ASP A 35 0.63 1.64 0.27
N THR A 36 0.65 0.80 -0.75
CA THR A 36 -0.56 0.35 -1.44
C THR A 36 -1.00 -1.02 -0.95
N TRP A 37 -2.24 -1.14 -0.50
CA TRP A 37 -2.90 -2.41 -0.24
C TRP A 37 -3.90 -2.71 -1.35
N ALA A 38 -3.56 -3.71 -2.17
CA ALA A 38 -4.38 -4.18 -3.29
C ALA A 38 -4.25 -5.71 -3.40
N PRO A 39 -5.01 -6.47 -2.61
CA PRO A 39 -4.95 -7.93 -2.66
C PRO A 39 -5.41 -8.43 -4.03
N GLY A 40 -4.53 -9.16 -4.72
CA GLY A 40 -4.77 -9.67 -6.06
C GLY A 40 -3.67 -10.63 -6.51
N ASP A 41 -3.88 -11.25 -7.66
CA ASP A 41 -2.92 -12.17 -8.24
C ASP A 41 -1.91 -11.43 -9.13
N LEU A 42 -0.84 -10.92 -8.50
CA LEU A 42 0.26 -10.29 -9.23
C LEU A 42 1.00 -11.27 -10.15
N ALA A 43 0.96 -12.58 -9.87
CA ALA A 43 1.58 -13.57 -10.74
C ALA A 43 0.80 -13.69 -12.06
N ALA A 44 -0.53 -13.70 -12.00
CA ALA A 44 -1.37 -13.65 -13.19
C ALA A 44 -1.19 -12.33 -13.96
N PHE A 45 -1.06 -11.19 -13.28
CA PHE A 45 -0.77 -9.91 -13.90
C PHE A 45 0.56 -9.95 -14.69
N VAL A 46 1.63 -10.48 -14.08
CA VAL A 46 2.93 -10.64 -14.74
C VAL A 46 2.86 -11.65 -15.90
N ALA A 47 2.14 -12.76 -15.73
CA ALA A 47 2.03 -13.80 -16.76
C ALA A 47 1.25 -13.32 -18.00
N GLY A 48 0.28 -12.41 -17.83
CA GLY A 48 -0.49 -11.84 -18.94
C GLY A 48 0.23 -10.73 -19.72
N TRP A 49 1.41 -10.32 -19.29
CA TRP A 49 2.15 -9.21 -19.89
C TRP A 49 3.00 -9.66 -21.08
N ASP A 50 2.90 -8.96 -22.21
CA ASP A 50 3.66 -9.26 -23.43
C ASP A 50 5.12 -8.77 -23.40
N ARG A 51 5.50 -8.00 -22.35
CA ARG A 51 6.85 -7.41 -22.14
C ARG A 51 7.27 -6.35 -23.16
N GLY A 52 6.45 -6.05 -24.13
CA GLY A 52 6.76 -5.06 -25.19
C GLY A 52 6.49 -3.62 -24.77
N ARG A 53 5.60 -3.41 -23.80
CA ARG A 53 5.13 -2.08 -23.38
C ARG A 53 5.02 -1.98 -21.87
N PRO A 54 5.14 -0.77 -21.29
CA PRO A 54 4.72 -0.54 -19.92
C PRO A 54 3.25 -0.93 -19.73
N CYS A 55 2.94 -1.56 -18.60
CA CYS A 55 1.61 -1.98 -18.25
C CYS A 55 1.31 -1.56 -16.81
N VAL A 56 0.11 -1.04 -16.53
CA VAL A 56 -0.30 -0.63 -15.19
C VAL A 56 -1.56 -1.36 -14.76
N LEU A 57 -1.56 -1.83 -13.51
CA LEU A 57 -2.70 -2.43 -12.83
C LEU A 57 -3.44 -1.33 -12.06
N VAL A 58 -4.62 -0.93 -12.53
CA VAL A 58 -5.36 0.23 -12.03
C VAL A 58 -6.66 -0.15 -11.37
N HIS A 59 -7.00 0.50 -10.26
CA HIS A 59 -8.22 0.21 -9.53
C HIS A 59 -9.42 0.95 -10.15
N GLY A 60 -10.46 0.18 -10.46
CA GLY A 60 -11.81 0.69 -10.77
C GLY A 60 -11.93 1.61 -12.00
N ALA A 61 -10.87 1.77 -12.79
CA ALA A 61 -10.86 2.75 -13.87
C ALA A 61 -10.58 2.12 -15.24
N ASP A 62 -11.26 2.63 -16.25
CA ASP A 62 -11.04 2.28 -17.66
C ASP A 62 -10.16 3.32 -18.37
N ARG A 63 -9.71 4.35 -17.65
CA ARG A 63 -8.89 5.45 -18.18
C ARG A 63 -7.72 5.71 -17.25
N PHE A 64 -6.57 5.99 -17.83
CA PHE A 64 -5.38 6.41 -17.11
C PHE A 64 -5.35 7.94 -16.94
N GLY A 65 -4.92 8.42 -15.77
CA GLY A 65 -4.80 9.85 -15.49
C GLY A 65 -4.33 10.15 -14.06
N PRO A 66 -4.18 11.42 -13.73
CA PRO A 66 -3.83 11.84 -12.37
C PRO A 66 -4.86 11.35 -11.34
N GLY A 67 -4.37 10.89 -10.19
CA GLY A 67 -5.22 10.44 -9.08
C GLY A 67 -5.83 9.04 -9.23
N ILE A 68 -5.43 8.28 -10.25
CA ILE A 68 -5.86 6.89 -10.40
C ILE A 68 -5.20 6.01 -9.34
N GLY A 69 -5.99 5.11 -8.74
CA GLY A 69 -5.45 4.07 -7.84
C GLY A 69 -4.57 3.09 -8.61
N LEU A 70 -3.27 3.09 -8.33
CA LEU A 70 -2.30 2.22 -8.96
C LEU A 70 -1.91 1.08 -8.03
N ALA A 71 -2.28 -0.15 -8.39
CA ALA A 71 -1.94 -1.33 -7.60
C ALA A 71 -0.52 -1.84 -7.89
N ALA A 72 -0.12 -1.84 -9.16
CA ALA A 72 1.21 -2.26 -9.59
C ALA A 72 1.52 -1.74 -11.00
N SER A 73 2.78 -1.78 -11.41
CA SER A 73 3.16 -1.54 -12.79
C SER A 73 4.26 -2.50 -13.25
N LEU A 74 4.24 -2.79 -14.56
CA LEU A 74 5.26 -3.58 -15.25
C LEU A 74 6.02 -2.66 -16.19
N LEU A 75 7.33 -2.68 -16.09
CA LEU A 75 8.20 -1.80 -16.84
C LEU A 75 9.24 -2.62 -17.60
N PRO A 76 9.25 -2.58 -18.95
CA PRO A 76 10.28 -3.23 -19.74
C PRO A 76 11.65 -2.63 -19.45
N TRP A 77 12.70 -3.45 -19.53
CA TRP A 77 14.07 -2.95 -19.41
C TRP A 77 14.38 -1.82 -20.41
N ALA A 78 13.79 -1.85 -21.59
CA ALA A 78 13.96 -0.79 -22.59
C ALA A 78 13.59 0.60 -22.05
N GLU A 79 12.56 0.70 -21.20
CA GLU A 79 12.17 1.93 -20.52
C GLU A 79 13.02 2.17 -19.27
N ALA A 80 13.22 1.14 -18.45
CA ALA A 80 13.95 1.26 -17.18
C ALA A 80 15.40 1.74 -17.38
N ARG A 81 16.09 1.26 -18.41
CA ARG A 81 17.49 1.62 -18.70
C ARG A 81 17.69 3.11 -19.04
N ALA A 82 16.64 3.79 -19.47
CA ALA A 82 16.67 5.20 -19.85
C ALA A 82 16.43 6.15 -18.67
N LEU A 83 16.00 5.60 -17.51
CA LEU A 83 15.73 6.41 -16.33
C LEU A 83 17.02 6.88 -15.66
N GLU A 84 17.03 8.14 -15.23
CA GLU A 84 18.17 8.74 -14.54
C GLU A 84 17.92 8.83 -13.03
N PRO A 85 18.96 8.78 -12.19
CA PRO A 85 18.83 8.89 -10.72
C PRO A 85 18.60 10.34 -10.28
N VAL A 86 17.48 10.92 -10.71
CA VAL A 86 17.04 12.27 -10.35
C VAL A 86 15.62 12.24 -9.78
N PRO A 87 15.26 13.14 -8.85
CA PRO A 87 13.95 13.16 -8.24
C PRO A 87 12.81 13.28 -9.25
N THR A 88 12.14 12.14 -9.56
CA THR A 88 10.99 12.12 -10.46
C THR A 88 10.18 10.82 -10.30
N GLY A 89 8.90 10.88 -10.66
CA GLY A 89 7.98 9.73 -10.67
C GLY A 89 7.87 9.06 -12.03
N LEU A 90 7.41 7.82 -12.06
CA LEU A 90 7.15 7.09 -13.31
C LEU A 90 6.00 7.72 -14.12
N TYR A 91 5.05 8.38 -13.45
CA TYR A 91 3.95 9.07 -14.14
C TYR A 91 4.51 10.14 -15.09
N GLU A 92 5.44 10.97 -14.63
CA GLU A 92 5.97 12.12 -15.37
C GLU A 92 6.81 11.70 -16.57
N VAL A 93 7.62 10.67 -16.43
CA VAL A 93 8.66 10.34 -17.44
C VAL A 93 8.34 9.11 -18.29
N VAL A 94 7.43 8.24 -17.85
CA VAL A 94 7.09 7.02 -18.59
C VAL A 94 5.59 6.97 -18.92
N TRP A 95 4.74 6.87 -17.89
CA TRP A 95 3.36 6.48 -18.12
C TRP A 95 2.55 7.51 -18.90
N ARG A 96 2.68 8.81 -18.59
CA ARG A 96 1.99 9.87 -19.33
C ARG A 96 2.35 9.84 -20.83
N ARG A 97 3.64 9.80 -21.14
CA ARG A 97 4.14 9.73 -22.52
C ARG A 97 3.63 8.47 -23.24
N CYS A 98 3.72 7.32 -22.60
CA CYS A 98 3.24 6.05 -23.17
C CYS A 98 1.73 6.04 -23.36
N HIS A 99 0.97 6.64 -22.44
CA HIS A 99 -0.48 6.77 -22.57
C HIS A 99 -0.87 7.67 -23.76
N GLU A 100 -0.27 8.85 -23.86
CA GLU A 100 -0.52 9.81 -24.96
C GLU A 100 -0.19 9.23 -26.34
N SER A 101 0.81 8.35 -26.40
CA SER A 101 1.20 7.65 -27.65
C SER A 101 0.46 6.33 -27.89
N GLY A 102 -0.43 5.91 -27.01
CA GLY A 102 -1.11 4.62 -27.10
C GLY A 102 -0.21 3.40 -26.85
N ALA A 103 0.92 3.61 -26.15
CA ALA A 103 1.91 2.58 -25.81
C ALA A 103 1.89 2.18 -24.33
N LEU A 104 0.86 2.54 -23.58
CA LEU A 104 0.64 2.10 -22.19
C LEU A 104 -0.53 1.13 -22.15
N ASP A 105 -0.28 -0.08 -21.67
CA ASP A 105 -1.34 -1.05 -21.45
C ASP A 105 -1.97 -0.85 -20.07
N LEU A 106 -3.29 -0.99 -20.00
CA LEU A 106 -4.07 -0.87 -18.76
C LEU A 106 -4.72 -2.22 -18.44
N VAL A 107 -4.51 -2.70 -17.23
CA VAL A 107 -5.21 -3.85 -16.69
C VAL A 107 -6.02 -3.37 -15.49
N ARG A 108 -7.30 -3.75 -15.46
CA ARG A 108 -8.21 -3.34 -14.40
C ARG A 108 -8.10 -4.26 -13.20
N HIS A 109 -8.02 -3.66 -12.03
CA HIS A 109 -8.16 -4.32 -10.72
C HIS A 109 -9.51 -3.96 -10.11
N ASP A 110 -10.40 -4.94 -10.00
CA ASP A 110 -11.75 -4.77 -9.42
C ASP A 110 -11.83 -5.19 -7.96
N GLY A 111 -10.72 -5.66 -7.39
CA GLY A 111 -10.62 -6.02 -5.98
C GLY A 111 -10.51 -4.81 -5.06
N PRO A 112 -10.41 -5.05 -3.74
CA PRO A 112 -10.14 -3.99 -2.78
C PRO A 112 -8.85 -3.23 -3.10
N PHE A 113 -8.86 -1.94 -2.83
CA PHE A 113 -7.72 -1.06 -3.02
C PHE A 113 -7.68 0.00 -1.91
N ALA A 114 -6.52 0.25 -1.37
CA ALA A 114 -6.26 1.39 -0.50
C ALA A 114 -4.84 1.90 -0.70
N ASP A 115 -4.72 3.21 -0.81
CA ASP A 115 -3.46 3.95 -0.66
C ASP A 115 -3.34 4.31 0.82
N CYS A 116 -2.30 3.80 1.50
CA CYS A 116 -2.11 3.95 2.95
C CYS A 116 -1.21 5.14 3.30
N GLY A 117 -1.22 6.19 2.50
CA GLY A 117 -0.37 7.37 2.64
C GLY A 117 -0.65 8.24 3.88
N THR A 118 -1.80 8.08 4.54
CA THR A 118 -2.13 8.75 5.79
C THR A 118 -2.52 7.76 6.90
N PRO A 119 -2.43 8.16 8.19
CA PRO A 119 -2.91 7.30 9.29
C PRO A 119 -4.40 6.92 9.17
N SER A 120 -5.22 7.78 8.60
CA SER A 120 -6.64 7.51 8.35
C SER A 120 -6.82 6.41 7.31
N ASP A 121 -6.11 6.52 6.18
CA ASP A 121 -6.15 5.55 5.09
C ASP A 121 -5.61 4.19 5.55
N TYR A 122 -4.50 4.21 6.32
CA TYR A 122 -3.94 3.02 6.94
C TYR A 122 -4.95 2.32 7.87
N LEU A 123 -5.64 3.08 8.72
CA LEU A 123 -6.71 2.53 9.57
C LEU A 123 -7.82 1.93 8.72
N ALA A 124 -8.32 2.67 7.73
CA ALA A 124 -9.40 2.22 6.84
C ALA A 124 -9.03 0.94 6.10
N ALA A 125 -7.81 0.84 5.54
CA ALA A 125 -7.32 -0.36 4.87
C ALA A 125 -7.28 -1.58 5.79
N ASN A 126 -6.80 -1.41 7.04
CA ASN A 126 -6.76 -2.49 8.03
C ASN A 126 -8.18 -2.96 8.43
N LEU A 127 -9.11 -2.03 8.63
CA LEU A 127 -10.50 -2.39 8.95
C LEU A 127 -11.19 -3.06 7.75
N ALA A 128 -10.93 -2.62 6.53
CA ALA A 128 -11.42 -3.28 5.32
C ALA A 128 -10.88 -4.71 5.21
N ALA A 129 -9.59 -4.92 5.47
CA ALA A 129 -9.00 -6.26 5.51
C ALA A 129 -9.65 -7.15 6.57
N ALA A 130 -9.90 -6.62 7.77
CA ALA A 130 -10.60 -7.34 8.84
C ALA A 130 -12.04 -7.69 8.44
N ALA A 131 -12.76 -6.77 7.79
CA ALA A 131 -14.11 -7.03 7.29
C ALA A 131 -14.14 -8.15 6.24
N LEU A 132 -13.16 -8.19 5.33
CA LEU A 132 -13.04 -9.24 4.30
C LEU A 132 -12.77 -10.62 4.91
N THR A 133 -12.11 -10.69 6.06
CA THR A 133 -11.89 -11.96 6.79
C THR A 133 -13.06 -12.35 7.69
N GLY A 134 -14.09 -11.51 7.77
CA GLY A 134 -15.31 -11.77 8.55
C GLY A 134 -15.21 -11.37 10.02
N GLY A 135 -14.20 -10.60 10.43
CA GLY A 135 -14.04 -10.13 11.80
C GLY A 135 -12.64 -9.64 12.16
N PRO A 136 -12.35 -9.42 13.44
CA PRO A 136 -11.05 -8.96 13.88
C PRO A 136 -9.90 -9.89 13.46
N ILE A 137 -8.81 -9.30 12.97
CA ILE A 137 -7.56 -10.01 12.69
C ILE A 137 -6.67 -9.93 13.93
N VAL A 138 -6.47 -11.04 14.61
CA VAL A 138 -5.69 -11.10 15.85
C VAL A 138 -4.52 -12.04 15.66
N HIS A 139 -3.29 -11.51 15.78
CA HIS A 139 -2.10 -12.37 15.72
C HIS A 139 -2.11 -13.41 16.85
N PRO A 140 -1.73 -14.68 16.61
CA PRO A 140 -1.79 -15.74 17.62
C PRO A 140 -1.02 -15.47 18.92
N SER A 141 0.00 -14.61 18.88
CA SER A 141 0.77 -14.21 20.06
C SER A 141 0.24 -12.94 20.76
N ALA A 142 -0.85 -12.35 20.27
CA ALA A 142 -1.49 -11.23 20.96
C ALA A 142 -2.29 -11.73 22.18
N THR A 143 -2.33 -10.89 23.22
CA THR A 143 -3.10 -11.15 24.43
C THR A 143 -4.27 -10.17 24.49
N VAL A 144 -5.49 -10.69 24.60
CA VAL A 144 -6.71 -9.88 24.58
C VAL A 144 -7.60 -10.26 25.74
N ALA A 145 -7.98 -9.29 26.56
CA ALA A 145 -8.94 -9.50 27.64
C ALA A 145 -10.32 -9.87 27.07
N PRO A 146 -11.11 -10.71 27.77
CA PRO A 146 -12.47 -11.07 27.34
C PRO A 146 -13.34 -9.84 27.12
N GLY A 147 -13.98 -9.73 25.93
CA GLY A 147 -14.85 -8.60 25.58
C GLY A 147 -14.13 -7.26 25.33
N ALA A 148 -12.81 -7.27 25.16
CA ALA A 148 -12.04 -6.05 24.92
C ALA A 148 -12.22 -5.48 23.50
N ILE A 149 -12.58 -6.32 22.52
CA ILE A 149 -12.79 -5.92 21.13
C ILE A 149 -14.28 -5.68 20.87
N ASP A 150 -14.62 -4.49 20.40
CA ASP A 150 -15.94 -4.12 19.92
C ASP A 150 -15.81 -3.65 18.46
N GLY A 151 -16.49 -4.32 17.51
CA GLY A 151 -16.35 -4.06 16.09
C GLY A 151 -15.10 -4.71 15.46
N LEU A 152 -14.51 -4.04 14.46
CA LEU A 152 -13.35 -4.54 13.75
C LEU A 152 -12.04 -4.13 14.47
N ALA A 153 -11.03 -5.00 14.35
CA ALA A 153 -9.71 -4.69 14.89
C ALA A 153 -8.61 -5.47 14.15
N VAL A 154 -7.41 -4.92 14.16
CA VAL A 154 -6.19 -5.62 13.72
C VAL A 154 -5.14 -5.52 14.82
N LEU A 155 -4.72 -6.67 15.35
CA LEU A 155 -3.74 -6.75 16.42
C LEU A 155 -2.50 -7.48 15.95
N GLY A 156 -1.36 -6.81 16.03
CA GLY A 156 -0.06 -7.33 15.65
C GLY A 156 0.53 -8.31 16.65
N ALA A 157 1.68 -8.90 16.28
CA ALA A 157 2.38 -9.88 17.10
C ALA A 157 2.74 -9.32 18.48
N GLY A 158 2.41 -10.06 19.56
CA GLY A 158 2.71 -9.64 20.94
C GLY A 158 1.93 -8.40 21.42
N ALA A 159 0.94 -7.94 20.69
CA ALA A 159 0.06 -6.86 21.17
C ALA A 159 -0.70 -7.30 22.43
N VAL A 160 -0.91 -6.36 23.37
CA VAL A 160 -1.62 -6.61 24.62
C VAL A 160 -2.78 -5.64 24.74
N VAL A 161 -4.01 -6.15 24.83
CA VAL A 161 -5.23 -5.35 24.99
C VAL A 161 -5.95 -5.76 26.28
N GLU A 162 -5.78 -4.97 27.31
CA GLU A 162 -6.47 -5.12 28.60
C GLU A 162 -7.67 -4.16 28.71
N GLY A 163 -7.62 -3.03 28.02
CA GLY A 163 -8.70 -2.04 27.92
C GLY A 163 -9.72 -2.42 26.85
N ARG A 164 -10.36 -1.43 26.27
CA ARG A 164 -11.35 -1.61 25.19
C ARG A 164 -10.88 -0.96 23.90
N ILE A 165 -11.13 -1.65 22.79
CA ILE A 165 -10.87 -1.11 21.46
C ILE A 165 -12.09 -1.29 20.57
N ARG A 166 -12.38 -0.26 19.76
CA ARG A 166 -13.40 -0.29 18.70
C ARG A 166 -12.80 0.23 17.41
N ASP A 167 -12.95 -0.53 16.33
CA ASP A 167 -12.51 -0.15 14.97
C ASP A 167 -11.09 0.42 14.98
N SER A 168 -10.13 -0.33 15.56
CA SER A 168 -8.80 0.17 15.86
C SER A 168 -7.72 -0.84 15.50
N VAL A 169 -6.51 -0.33 15.31
CA VAL A 169 -5.30 -1.12 15.05
C VAL A 169 -4.33 -1.01 16.22
N VAL A 170 -3.78 -2.14 16.66
CA VAL A 170 -2.73 -2.20 17.68
C VAL A 170 -1.50 -2.87 17.08
N TRP A 171 -0.42 -2.13 16.96
CA TRP A 171 0.82 -2.62 16.34
C TRP A 171 1.51 -3.71 17.16
N PRO A 172 2.47 -4.44 16.53
CA PRO A 172 3.25 -5.45 17.23
C PRO A 172 3.90 -4.91 18.51
N GLY A 173 3.71 -5.63 19.62
CA GLY A 173 4.25 -5.25 20.93
C GLY A 173 3.58 -4.06 21.62
N ALA A 174 2.65 -3.37 20.96
CA ALA A 174 1.95 -2.24 21.56
C ALA A 174 0.91 -2.70 22.61
N ARG A 175 0.60 -1.81 23.55
CA ARG A 175 -0.28 -2.12 24.68
C ARG A 175 -1.44 -1.12 24.79
N VAL A 176 -2.62 -1.63 25.09
CA VAL A 176 -3.79 -0.88 25.56
C VAL A 176 -4.08 -1.31 26.98
N GLY A 177 -3.83 -0.42 27.94
CA GLY A 177 -3.91 -0.72 29.38
C GLY A 177 -5.36 -0.84 29.86
N ALA A 178 -5.54 -1.48 31.04
CA ALA A 178 -6.82 -1.57 31.69
C ALA A 178 -7.39 -0.17 31.95
N GLY A 179 -8.64 0.08 31.57
CA GLY A 179 -9.27 1.39 31.67
C GLY A 179 -9.08 2.32 30.47
N GLU A 180 -8.18 2.01 29.54
CA GLU A 180 -8.08 2.74 28.27
C GLU A 180 -9.20 2.32 27.30
N VAL A 181 -9.66 3.28 26.49
CA VAL A 181 -10.62 3.06 25.41
C VAL A 181 -10.07 3.68 24.14
N LEU A 182 -9.84 2.87 23.13
CA LEU A 182 -9.44 3.32 21.79
C LEU A 182 -10.63 3.17 20.84
N VAL A 183 -10.94 4.23 20.12
CA VAL A 183 -11.99 4.23 19.09
C VAL A 183 -11.40 4.81 17.81
N ARG A 184 -11.51 4.09 16.70
CA ARG A 184 -10.99 4.51 15.41
C ARG A 184 -9.56 5.05 15.49
N SER A 185 -8.68 4.27 16.08
CA SER A 185 -7.32 4.72 16.42
C SER A 185 -6.27 3.69 16.02
N VAL A 186 -5.06 4.16 15.83
CA VAL A 186 -3.87 3.31 15.64
C VAL A 186 -2.96 3.48 16.87
N ARG A 187 -2.79 2.42 17.67
CA ARG A 187 -1.81 2.36 18.75
C ARG A 187 -0.51 1.77 18.20
N ALA A 188 0.48 2.62 17.94
CA ALA A 188 1.76 2.21 17.36
C ALA A 188 2.80 1.81 18.42
N SER A 189 2.73 2.36 19.62
CA SER A 189 3.57 1.98 20.76
C SER A 189 2.82 2.24 22.08
N ALA A 190 3.47 2.01 23.22
CA ALA A 190 2.91 2.35 24.53
C ALA A 190 2.60 3.86 24.69
N GLU A 191 3.32 4.69 23.94
CA GLU A 191 3.28 6.16 24.06
C GLU A 191 2.65 6.85 22.85
N LEU A 192 2.57 6.17 21.69
CA LEU A 192 2.07 6.76 20.46
C LEU A 192 0.71 6.17 20.07
N THR A 193 -0.29 7.03 20.11
CA THR A 193 -1.64 6.76 19.58
C THR A 193 -1.99 7.85 18.59
N LEU A 194 -2.43 7.44 17.41
CA LEU A 194 -3.02 8.31 16.40
C LEU A 194 -4.53 8.10 16.40
N GLY A 195 -5.29 9.15 16.68
CA GLY A 195 -6.74 9.08 16.71
C GLY A 195 -7.41 9.88 17.83
N PRO A 196 -8.74 9.90 17.87
CA PRO A 196 -9.63 9.19 16.93
C PRO A 196 -9.53 9.74 15.50
N LEU A 197 -9.43 8.85 14.54
CA LEU A 197 -9.32 9.21 13.11
C LEU A 197 -10.71 9.28 12.47
N ALA A 198 -10.93 10.25 11.59
CA ALA A 198 -12.21 10.40 10.90
C ALA A 198 -12.54 9.13 10.07
N ALA A 199 -13.83 8.89 9.87
CA ALA A 199 -14.24 7.96 8.80
C ALA A 199 -13.97 8.66 7.46
N GLU A 200 -13.45 7.95 6.49
CA GLU A 200 -13.37 8.51 5.14
C GLU A 200 -14.78 8.92 4.69
N SER A 201 -14.92 10.16 4.24
CA SER A 201 -16.01 10.51 3.34
C SER A 201 -15.68 9.80 2.03
N GLY A 202 -16.46 8.79 1.65
CA GLY A 202 -16.28 8.10 0.37
C GLY A 202 -16.10 9.08 -0.80
N PRO A 203 -15.51 8.62 -1.91
CA PRO A 203 -15.25 9.49 -3.05
C PRO A 203 -16.53 10.22 -3.44
N PRO A 204 -16.44 11.52 -3.79
CA PRO A 204 -17.60 12.23 -4.33
C PRO A 204 -18.06 11.48 -5.58
N GLY A 205 -19.33 11.08 -5.57
CA GLY A 205 -20.00 10.33 -6.64
C GLY A 205 -19.97 11.04 -7.99
#